data_f81d80453f32b3f312163cd307dff396
#
_entry.id   f81d80453f32b3f312163cd307dff396
#
_cell.length_a   1.000
_cell.length_b   1.000
_cell.length_c   1.000
_cell.angle_alpha   90.00
_cell.angle_beta   90.00
_cell.angle_gamma   90.00
#
_symmetry.space_group_name_H-M   'P 1'
#
loop_
_entity.id
_entity.type
_entity.pdbx_description
1 polymer ?
#
loop_
_entity_poly.entity_id
_entity_poly.type
_entity_poly.pdbx_seq_one_letter_code
_entity_poly.pdbx_strand_id
1 'polypeptide(L)'
;MVMIAETSEADTRERVVATAERLFREIGYQKTTVADIARLLRMSPANVYRFFDSKRAIYEAVATRLMGEVETAATAIAFETDAPDTRLRRLLSAIHHMNAERYTGDEKIHHMVAMAIEEDWEVCNAHFERITGIVAKVIDDGARQGVFATPDVSLAAMTVTTAMTRFFHPQVIAQCAAKPGPSLDQMVDFVLAALSPRLPAR
;
A
#
# COMPACT_ATOMS: atom_id res chain seq x y z
N MET A 1 43.47 -3.15 -13.91
CA MET A 1 42.40 -2.40 -14.60
C MET A 1 41.11 -2.87 -14.02
N VAL A 2 40.60 -2.15 -12.99
CA VAL A 2 39.34 -2.48 -12.33
C VAL A 2 38.23 -2.01 -13.26
N MET A 3 37.46 -2.94 -13.81
CA MET A 3 36.21 -2.64 -14.51
C MET A 3 35.25 -1.99 -13.49
N ILE A 4 35.07 -0.69 -13.60
CA ILE A 4 33.93 0.01 -12.99
C ILE A 4 32.74 -0.49 -13.78
N ALA A 5 31.93 -1.40 -13.18
CA ALA A 5 30.65 -1.79 -13.76
C ALA A 5 29.84 -0.50 -13.94
N GLU A 6 29.48 -0.19 -15.20
CA GLU A 6 28.50 0.87 -15.48
C GLU A 6 27.21 0.50 -14.77
N THR A 7 26.90 1.25 -13.71
CA THR A 7 25.64 1.13 -12.99
C THR A 7 24.53 1.39 -14.00
N SER A 8 23.63 0.43 -14.23
CA SER A 8 22.57 0.60 -15.21
C SER A 8 21.68 1.79 -14.81
N GLU A 9 21.01 2.43 -15.80
CA GLU A 9 20.09 3.53 -15.50
C GLU A 9 19.00 3.13 -14.51
N ALA A 10 18.51 1.88 -14.61
CA ALA A 10 17.55 1.29 -13.67
C ALA A 10 18.12 1.20 -12.24
N ASP A 11 19.37 0.77 -12.07
CA ASP A 11 20.04 0.71 -10.77
C ASP A 11 20.23 2.12 -10.17
N THR A 12 20.61 3.08 -10.99
CA THR A 12 20.76 4.48 -10.53
C THR A 12 19.40 5.06 -10.08
N ARG A 13 18.34 4.80 -10.83
CA ARG A 13 16.99 5.22 -10.48
C ARG A 13 16.53 4.63 -9.15
N GLU A 14 16.77 3.34 -8.93
CA GLU A 14 16.45 2.65 -7.68
C GLU A 14 17.25 3.20 -6.48
N ARG A 15 18.52 3.50 -6.67
CA ARG A 15 19.37 4.12 -5.64
C ARG A 15 18.90 5.53 -5.26
N VAL A 16 18.39 6.31 -6.21
CA VAL A 16 17.79 7.62 -5.93
C VAL A 16 16.54 7.42 -5.07
N VAL A 17 15.65 6.50 -5.43
CA VAL A 17 14.41 6.21 -4.68
C VAL A 17 14.73 5.73 -3.26
N ALA A 18 15.64 4.77 -3.10
CA ALA A 18 16.03 4.25 -1.80
C ALA A 18 16.69 5.31 -0.89
N THR A 19 17.52 6.19 -1.47
CA THR A 19 18.15 7.29 -0.73
C THR A 19 17.12 8.35 -0.33
N ALA A 20 16.19 8.67 -1.23
CA ALA A 20 15.11 9.61 -0.96
C ALA A 20 14.19 9.09 0.16
N GLU A 21 13.77 7.83 0.10
CA GLU A 21 12.96 7.21 1.16
C GLU A 21 13.63 7.34 2.53
N ARG A 22 14.93 7.01 2.62
CA ARG A 22 15.67 7.16 3.88
C ARG A 22 15.65 8.60 4.37
N LEU A 23 15.95 9.59 3.52
CA LEU A 23 15.92 10.99 3.91
C LEU A 23 14.52 11.48 4.31
N PHE A 24 13.48 11.03 3.60
CA PHE A 24 12.11 11.36 3.94
C PHE A 24 11.72 10.85 5.33
N ARG A 25 12.20 9.67 5.73
CA ARG A 25 12.03 9.12 7.10
C ARG A 25 12.87 9.87 8.13
N GLU A 26 14.13 10.19 7.82
CA GLU A 26 15.06 10.81 8.76
C GLU A 26 14.73 12.28 9.05
N ILE A 27 14.50 13.09 8.02
CA ILE A 27 14.33 14.55 8.15
C ILE A 27 13.01 15.09 7.62
N GLY A 28 12.19 14.26 6.97
CA GLY A 28 10.89 14.62 6.40
C GLY A 28 10.98 15.08 4.93
N TYR A 29 9.88 14.89 4.20
CA TYR A 29 9.79 15.27 2.79
C TYR A 29 10.04 16.75 2.57
N GLN A 30 9.41 17.63 3.35
CA GLN A 30 9.51 19.09 3.21
C GLN A 30 10.97 19.57 3.29
N LYS A 31 11.72 19.05 4.26
CA LYS A 31 13.11 19.48 4.53
C LYS A 31 14.13 18.83 3.60
N THR A 32 13.81 17.73 2.96
CA THR A 32 14.71 17.04 2.01
C THR A 32 14.77 17.83 0.69
N THR A 33 15.96 18.00 0.15
CA THR A 33 16.17 18.59 -1.18
C THR A 33 16.76 17.57 -2.15
N VAL A 34 16.60 17.81 -3.46
CA VAL A 34 17.26 16.98 -4.49
C VAL A 34 18.78 17.05 -4.35
N ALA A 35 19.31 18.18 -3.88
CA ALA A 35 20.74 18.34 -3.61
C ALA A 35 21.24 17.42 -2.47
N ASP A 36 20.40 17.18 -1.43
CA ASP A 36 20.75 16.26 -0.34
C ASP A 36 20.81 14.82 -0.83
N ILE A 37 19.86 14.41 -1.66
CA ILE A 37 19.84 13.09 -2.30
C ILE A 37 21.09 12.91 -3.17
N ALA A 38 21.37 13.88 -4.04
CA ALA A 38 22.53 13.86 -4.92
C ALA A 38 23.85 13.76 -4.15
N ARG A 39 23.99 14.55 -3.07
CA ARG A 39 25.18 14.54 -2.20
C ARG A 39 25.44 13.15 -1.60
N LEU A 40 24.42 12.48 -1.09
CA LEU A 40 24.55 11.13 -0.52
C LEU A 40 24.94 10.09 -1.58
N LEU A 41 24.46 10.26 -2.81
CA LEU A 41 24.79 9.40 -3.93
C LEU A 41 26.12 9.76 -4.61
N ARG A 42 26.81 10.82 -4.16
CA ARG A 42 28.04 11.38 -4.76
C ARG A 42 27.86 11.74 -6.24
N MET A 43 26.73 12.35 -6.57
CA MET A 43 26.42 12.82 -7.92
C MET A 43 25.96 14.29 -7.90
N SER A 44 25.87 14.92 -9.08
CA SER A 44 25.33 16.27 -9.17
C SER A 44 23.80 16.27 -9.10
N PRO A 45 23.15 17.35 -8.61
CA PRO A 45 21.69 17.47 -8.68
C PRO A 45 21.15 17.35 -10.12
N ALA A 46 21.89 17.89 -11.11
CA ALA A 46 21.55 17.76 -12.53
C ALA A 46 21.48 16.29 -12.98
N ASN A 47 22.32 15.42 -12.41
CA ASN A 47 22.27 14.00 -12.74
C ASN A 47 21.02 13.32 -12.12
N VAL A 48 20.57 13.74 -10.94
CA VAL A 48 19.29 13.25 -10.38
C VAL A 48 18.11 13.69 -11.24
N TYR A 49 18.12 14.94 -11.72
CA TYR A 49 17.06 15.47 -12.59
C TYR A 49 16.99 14.79 -13.98
N ARG A 50 17.99 14.02 -14.39
CA ARG A 50 17.89 13.17 -15.58
C ARG A 50 16.94 11.97 -15.38
N PHE A 51 16.73 11.55 -14.14
CA PHE A 51 15.88 10.42 -13.79
C PHE A 51 14.51 10.81 -13.26
N PHE A 52 14.40 12.00 -12.68
CA PHE A 52 13.18 12.50 -12.04
C PHE A 52 13.05 14.00 -12.25
N ASP A 53 12.01 14.45 -12.91
CA ASP A 53 11.78 15.84 -13.29
C ASP A 53 11.58 16.78 -12.09
N SER A 54 11.25 16.23 -10.93
CA SER A 54 10.97 17.00 -9.72
C SER A 54 11.18 16.18 -8.45
N LYS A 55 11.25 16.86 -7.30
CA LYS A 55 11.21 16.20 -6.00
C LYS A 55 9.90 15.42 -5.79
N ARG A 56 8.78 15.92 -6.34
CA ARG A 56 7.48 15.23 -6.33
C ARG A 56 7.57 13.90 -7.09
N ALA A 57 8.17 13.87 -8.27
CA ALA A 57 8.36 12.65 -9.05
C ALA A 57 9.21 11.58 -8.30
N ILE A 58 10.22 12.03 -7.54
CA ILE A 58 10.98 11.14 -6.65
C ILE A 58 10.09 10.58 -5.55
N TYR A 59 9.25 11.42 -4.94
CA TYR A 59 8.31 10.99 -3.92
C TYR A 59 7.28 9.99 -4.45
N GLU A 60 6.68 10.27 -5.61
CA GLU A 60 5.74 9.36 -6.26
C GLU A 60 6.38 7.99 -6.54
N ALA A 61 7.66 7.97 -6.90
CA ALA A 61 8.41 6.72 -7.08
C ALA A 61 8.66 5.99 -5.75
N VAL A 62 8.94 6.71 -4.66
CA VAL A 62 9.02 6.13 -3.30
C VAL A 62 7.66 5.55 -2.88
N ALA A 63 6.59 6.30 -3.06
CA ALA A 63 5.24 5.85 -2.75
C ALA A 63 4.85 4.60 -3.56
N THR A 64 5.10 4.61 -4.86
CA THR A 64 4.87 3.47 -5.76
C THR A 64 5.61 2.22 -5.27
N ARG A 65 6.87 2.36 -4.85
CA ARG A 65 7.65 1.23 -4.31
C ARG A 65 7.03 0.67 -3.04
N LEU A 66 6.73 1.53 -2.06
CA LEU A 66 6.16 1.13 -0.77
C LEU A 66 4.78 0.49 -0.92
N MET A 67 3.92 1.04 -1.78
CA MET A 67 2.61 0.48 -2.10
C MET A 67 2.75 -0.84 -2.86
N GLY A 68 3.69 -0.94 -3.79
CA GLY A 68 3.97 -2.15 -4.56
C GLY A 68 4.40 -3.34 -3.70
N GLU A 69 5.08 -3.11 -2.57
CA GLU A 69 5.40 -4.17 -1.62
C GLU A 69 4.13 -4.74 -0.96
N VAL A 70 3.16 -3.88 -0.59
CA VAL A 70 1.87 -4.30 -0.05
C VAL A 70 1.07 -5.08 -1.12
N GLU A 71 1.03 -4.55 -2.34
CA GLU A 71 0.36 -5.20 -3.48
C GLU A 71 0.95 -6.58 -3.79
N THR A 72 2.27 -6.69 -3.75
CA THR A 72 2.98 -7.96 -3.98
C THR A 72 2.63 -9.00 -2.90
N ALA A 73 2.68 -8.61 -1.63
CA ALA A 73 2.33 -9.50 -0.52
C ALA A 73 0.85 -9.92 -0.57
N ALA A 74 -0.05 -8.96 -0.85
CA ALA A 74 -1.47 -9.22 -1.01
C ALA A 74 -1.76 -10.16 -2.19
N THR A 75 -1.08 -9.95 -3.33
CA THR A 75 -1.19 -10.80 -4.51
C THR A 75 -0.72 -12.22 -4.21
N ALA A 76 0.41 -12.38 -3.52
CA ALA A 76 0.90 -13.71 -3.15
C ALA A 76 -0.16 -14.50 -2.36
N ILE A 77 -0.78 -13.88 -1.36
CA ILE A 77 -1.86 -14.50 -0.56
C ILE A 77 -3.08 -14.81 -1.43
N ALA A 78 -3.46 -13.90 -2.34
CA ALA A 78 -4.63 -14.10 -3.18
C ALA A 78 -4.51 -15.30 -4.13
N PHE A 79 -3.30 -15.72 -4.49
CA PHE A 79 -3.04 -16.87 -5.35
C PHE A 79 -2.64 -18.15 -4.61
N GLU A 80 -2.67 -18.18 -3.28
CA GLU A 80 -2.48 -19.42 -2.50
C GLU A 80 -3.63 -20.42 -2.74
N THR A 81 -3.40 -21.66 -2.33
CA THR A 81 -4.39 -22.76 -2.51
C THR A 81 -5.34 -22.95 -1.34
N ASP A 82 -5.17 -22.16 -0.27
CA ASP A 82 -6.05 -22.20 0.90
C ASP A 82 -7.50 -21.82 0.55
N ALA A 83 -8.44 -22.16 1.44
CA ALA A 83 -9.84 -21.80 1.29
C ALA A 83 -10.02 -20.28 1.15
N PRO A 84 -10.96 -19.80 0.32
CA PRO A 84 -11.14 -18.38 0.01
C PRO A 84 -11.38 -17.49 1.23
N ASP A 85 -12.09 -17.95 2.24
CA ASP A 85 -12.32 -17.25 3.50
C ASP A 85 -11.04 -17.09 4.32
N THR A 86 -10.21 -18.11 4.37
CA THR A 86 -8.89 -18.09 5.00
C THR A 86 -7.96 -17.12 4.27
N ARG A 87 -7.91 -17.17 2.93
CA ARG A 87 -7.13 -16.23 2.12
C ARG A 87 -7.58 -14.80 2.31
N LEU A 88 -8.90 -14.55 2.31
CA LEU A 88 -9.43 -13.19 2.50
C LEU A 88 -9.06 -12.66 3.88
N ARG A 89 -9.22 -13.46 4.94
CA ARG A 89 -8.78 -13.07 6.30
C ARG A 89 -7.30 -12.68 6.33
N ARG A 90 -6.44 -13.55 5.82
CA ARG A 90 -4.98 -13.33 5.82
C ARG A 90 -4.60 -12.10 4.99
N LEU A 91 -5.23 -11.91 3.83
CA LEU A 91 -5.00 -10.77 2.94
C LEU A 91 -5.36 -9.45 3.63
N LEU A 92 -6.56 -9.34 4.20
CA LEU A 92 -6.99 -8.13 4.90
C LEU A 92 -6.09 -7.84 6.12
N SER A 93 -5.69 -8.87 6.86
CA SER A 93 -4.80 -8.72 8.01
C SER A 93 -3.38 -8.32 7.59
N ALA A 94 -2.84 -8.90 6.52
CA ALA A 94 -1.50 -8.57 6.02
C ALA A 94 -1.41 -7.11 5.55
N ILE A 95 -2.39 -6.63 4.80
CA ILE A 95 -2.44 -5.22 4.37
C ILE A 95 -2.42 -4.28 5.59
N HIS A 96 -3.26 -4.59 6.60
CA HIS A 96 -3.29 -3.79 7.83
C HIS A 96 -1.94 -3.76 8.53
N HIS A 97 -1.34 -4.93 8.80
CA HIS A 97 -0.09 -4.99 9.53
C HIS A 97 1.05 -4.26 8.81
N MET A 98 1.19 -4.47 7.50
CA MET A 98 2.21 -3.78 6.71
C MET A 98 2.03 -2.25 6.75
N ASN A 99 0.79 -1.76 6.68
CA ASN A 99 0.53 -0.32 6.77
C ASN A 99 0.71 0.19 8.21
N ALA A 100 0.25 -0.54 9.22
CA ALA A 100 0.41 -0.15 10.62
C ALA A 100 1.90 -0.07 11.02
N GLU A 101 2.71 -1.07 10.69
CA GLU A 101 4.14 -1.09 10.98
C GLU A 101 4.88 0.09 10.33
N ARG A 102 4.51 0.44 9.08
CA ARG A 102 5.16 1.52 8.34
C ARG A 102 4.82 2.91 8.83
N TYR A 103 3.57 3.09 9.25
CA TYR A 103 3.02 4.43 9.46
C TYR A 103 2.73 4.75 10.92
N THR A 104 2.75 3.76 11.84
CA THR A 104 2.52 4.02 13.26
C THR A 104 3.80 4.57 13.92
N GLY A 105 3.70 5.77 14.49
CA GLY A 105 4.80 6.40 15.22
C GLY A 105 5.75 7.28 14.42
N ASP A 106 5.58 7.42 13.10
CA ASP A 106 6.38 8.32 12.26
C ASP A 106 5.55 9.50 11.75
N GLU A 107 5.56 10.62 12.49
CA GLU A 107 4.84 11.84 12.11
C GLU A 107 5.24 12.38 10.72
N LYS A 108 6.47 12.14 10.29
CA LYS A 108 6.97 12.62 9.00
C LYS A 108 6.35 11.85 7.86
N ILE A 109 6.19 10.55 8.03
CA ILE A 109 5.49 9.70 7.07
C ILE A 109 4.00 10.04 7.04
N HIS A 110 3.36 10.29 8.21
CA HIS A 110 1.97 10.74 8.26
C HIS A 110 1.75 12.03 7.47
N HIS A 111 2.60 13.03 7.71
CA HIS A 111 2.49 14.31 7.01
C HIS A 111 2.68 14.16 5.50
N MET A 112 3.57 13.28 5.10
CA MET A 112 3.88 12.97 3.72
C MET A 112 2.69 12.30 3.01
N VAL A 113 2.06 11.31 3.65
CA VAL A 113 0.87 10.63 3.11
C VAL A 113 -0.33 11.58 3.08
N ALA A 114 -0.51 12.42 4.11
CA ALA A 114 -1.56 13.42 4.15
C ALA A 114 -1.49 14.35 2.93
N MET A 115 -0.31 14.88 2.64
CA MET A 115 -0.07 15.73 1.46
C MET A 115 -0.42 15.02 0.15
N ALA A 116 0.01 13.76 -0.01
CA ALA A 116 -0.26 13.02 -1.24
C ALA A 116 -1.77 12.82 -1.49
N ILE A 117 -2.53 12.67 -0.43
CA ILE A 117 -3.99 12.51 -0.50
C ILE A 117 -4.67 13.85 -0.73
N GLU A 118 -4.27 14.91 0.00
CA GLU A 118 -4.82 16.27 -0.18
C GLU A 118 -4.59 16.80 -1.59
N GLU A 119 -3.48 16.45 -2.22
CA GLU A 119 -3.14 16.81 -3.59
C GLU A 119 -3.69 15.83 -4.65
N ASP A 120 -4.52 14.85 -4.26
CA ASP A 120 -5.16 13.84 -5.11
C ASP A 120 -4.17 13.15 -6.08
N TRP A 121 -3.09 12.61 -5.51
CA TRP A 121 -2.05 12.00 -6.33
C TRP A 121 -2.53 10.68 -6.93
N GLU A 122 -2.41 10.56 -8.25
CA GLU A 122 -2.83 9.40 -9.03
C GLU A 122 -2.27 8.07 -8.50
N VAL A 123 -1.07 8.07 -7.92
CA VAL A 123 -0.44 6.88 -7.33
C VAL A 123 -1.27 6.27 -6.19
N CYS A 124 -1.97 7.11 -5.40
CA CYS A 124 -2.82 6.64 -4.31
C CYS A 124 -4.11 5.98 -4.84
N ASN A 125 -4.74 6.60 -5.84
CA ASN A 125 -5.93 6.08 -6.49
C ASN A 125 -5.64 4.74 -7.19
N ALA A 126 -4.54 4.67 -7.94
CA ALA A 126 -4.10 3.45 -8.61
C ALA A 126 -3.78 2.32 -7.62
N HIS A 127 -3.19 2.63 -6.46
CA HIS A 127 -2.98 1.64 -5.39
C HIS A 127 -4.30 1.09 -4.86
N PHE A 128 -5.26 1.96 -4.55
CA PHE A 128 -6.58 1.54 -4.07
C PHE A 128 -7.30 0.64 -5.07
N GLU A 129 -7.25 0.97 -6.35
CA GLU A 129 -7.82 0.14 -7.42
C GLU A 129 -7.16 -1.23 -7.49
N ARG A 130 -5.83 -1.30 -7.40
CA ARG A 130 -5.09 -2.57 -7.42
C ARG A 130 -5.42 -3.44 -6.21
N ILE A 131 -5.44 -2.88 -5.01
CA ILE A 131 -5.85 -3.62 -3.80
C ILE A 131 -7.29 -4.13 -3.92
N THR A 132 -8.20 -3.30 -4.41
CA THR A 132 -9.61 -3.71 -4.65
C THR A 132 -9.68 -4.86 -5.66
N GLY A 133 -8.89 -4.81 -6.73
CA GLY A 133 -8.79 -5.90 -7.71
C GLY A 133 -8.26 -7.21 -7.13
N ILE A 134 -7.26 -7.14 -6.23
CA ILE A 134 -6.72 -8.31 -5.53
C ILE A 134 -7.78 -8.92 -4.58
N VAL A 135 -8.52 -8.09 -3.85
CA VAL A 135 -9.64 -8.53 -3.00
C VAL A 135 -10.75 -9.17 -3.86
N ALA A 136 -11.08 -8.56 -5.00
CA ALA A 136 -12.06 -9.08 -5.94
C ALA A 136 -11.70 -10.49 -6.44
N LYS A 137 -10.41 -10.75 -6.71
CA LYS A 137 -9.93 -12.09 -7.11
C LYS A 137 -10.26 -13.16 -6.07
N VAL A 138 -10.06 -12.88 -4.78
CA VAL A 138 -10.36 -13.85 -3.71
C VAL A 138 -11.87 -14.02 -3.53
N ILE A 139 -12.64 -12.94 -3.64
CA ILE A 139 -14.10 -12.99 -3.54
C ILE A 139 -14.68 -13.78 -4.72
N ASP A 140 -14.17 -13.59 -5.94
CA ASP A 140 -14.59 -14.32 -7.13
C ASP A 140 -14.32 -15.84 -7.00
N ASP A 141 -13.13 -16.20 -6.51
CA ASP A 141 -12.82 -17.61 -6.23
C ASP A 141 -13.80 -18.21 -5.20
N GLY A 142 -14.11 -17.46 -4.14
CA GLY A 142 -15.05 -17.88 -3.11
C GLY A 142 -16.48 -17.99 -3.63
N ALA A 143 -16.90 -17.07 -4.49
CA ALA A 143 -18.23 -17.16 -5.12
C ALA A 143 -18.35 -18.39 -6.04
N ARG A 144 -17.34 -18.67 -6.84
CA ARG A 144 -17.30 -19.87 -7.69
C ARG A 144 -17.28 -21.18 -6.91
N GLN A 145 -16.69 -21.19 -5.73
CA GLN A 145 -16.64 -22.34 -4.83
C GLN A 145 -17.85 -22.44 -3.89
N GLY A 146 -18.78 -21.47 -3.92
CA GLY A 146 -19.94 -21.43 -3.03
C GLY A 146 -19.62 -21.05 -1.59
N VAL A 147 -18.39 -20.61 -1.30
CA VAL A 147 -17.96 -20.11 0.02
C VAL A 147 -18.52 -18.72 0.29
N PHE A 148 -18.60 -17.89 -0.75
CA PHE A 148 -19.19 -16.56 -0.68
C PHE A 148 -20.45 -16.47 -1.53
N ALA A 149 -21.39 -15.62 -1.10
CA ALA A 149 -22.64 -15.34 -1.80
C ALA A 149 -22.72 -13.86 -2.12
N THR A 150 -22.34 -13.49 -3.34
CA THR A 150 -22.48 -12.12 -3.86
C THR A 150 -22.96 -12.15 -5.31
N PRO A 151 -23.95 -11.30 -5.66
CA PRO A 151 -24.39 -11.16 -7.05
C PRO A 151 -23.41 -10.31 -7.89
N ASP A 152 -22.57 -9.51 -7.24
CA ASP A 152 -21.62 -8.60 -7.87
C ASP A 152 -20.29 -8.60 -7.11
N VAL A 153 -19.29 -9.26 -7.68
CA VAL A 153 -17.96 -9.40 -7.09
C VAL A 153 -17.24 -8.05 -7.01
N SER A 154 -17.40 -7.19 -8.02
CA SER A 154 -16.73 -5.89 -8.05
C SER A 154 -17.28 -4.96 -6.97
N LEU A 155 -18.61 -4.91 -6.83
CA LEU A 155 -19.25 -4.12 -5.78
C LEU A 155 -18.92 -4.68 -4.39
N ALA A 156 -18.88 -6.00 -4.22
CA ALA A 156 -18.50 -6.62 -2.95
C ALA A 156 -17.05 -6.27 -2.57
N ALA A 157 -16.12 -6.35 -3.50
CA ALA A 157 -14.72 -5.99 -3.26
C ALA A 157 -14.56 -4.50 -2.89
N MET A 158 -15.22 -3.62 -3.61
CA MET A 158 -15.23 -2.18 -3.31
C MET A 158 -15.83 -1.91 -1.92
N THR A 159 -16.91 -2.60 -1.57
CA THR A 159 -17.55 -2.47 -0.25
C THR A 159 -16.61 -2.95 0.86
N VAL A 160 -15.94 -4.08 0.67
CA VAL A 160 -14.94 -4.61 1.61
C VAL A 160 -13.80 -3.62 1.81
N THR A 161 -13.16 -3.14 0.74
CA THR A 161 -12.04 -2.20 0.84
C THR A 161 -12.46 -0.87 1.46
N THR A 162 -13.66 -0.39 1.18
CA THR A 162 -14.24 0.81 1.82
C THR A 162 -14.46 0.58 3.32
N ALA A 163 -15.05 -0.55 3.72
CA ALA A 163 -15.25 -0.89 5.14
C ALA A 163 -13.91 -1.01 5.90
N MET A 164 -12.87 -1.48 5.21
CA MET A 164 -11.53 -1.63 5.77
C MET A 164 -10.72 -0.33 5.83
N THR A 165 -11.25 0.82 5.43
CA THR A 165 -10.53 2.11 5.40
C THR A 165 -9.87 2.44 6.74
N ARG A 166 -10.54 2.17 7.86
CA ARG A 166 -9.98 2.36 9.22
C ARG A 166 -8.66 1.60 9.42
N PHE A 167 -8.49 0.48 8.74
CA PHE A 167 -7.37 -0.46 8.89
C PHE A 167 -6.38 -0.39 7.72
N PHE A 168 -6.76 0.20 6.60
CA PHE A 168 -5.90 0.27 5.41
C PHE A 168 -5.27 1.65 5.22
N HIS A 169 -6.03 2.70 5.55
CA HIS A 169 -5.59 4.06 5.27
C HIS A 169 -4.61 4.56 6.34
N PRO A 170 -3.36 4.92 6.01
CA PRO A 170 -2.32 5.27 6.98
C PRO A 170 -2.72 6.35 7.97
N GLN A 171 -3.33 7.45 7.48
CA GLN A 171 -3.81 8.54 8.35
C GLN A 171 -4.90 8.07 9.31
N VAL A 172 -5.85 7.25 8.81
CA VAL A 172 -6.98 6.79 9.63
C VAL A 172 -6.51 5.80 10.69
N ILE A 173 -5.54 4.91 10.36
CA ILE A 173 -4.89 4.04 11.34
C ILE A 173 -4.35 4.87 12.51
N ALA A 174 -3.54 5.88 12.22
CA ALA A 174 -2.95 6.74 13.23
C ALA A 174 -3.98 7.54 14.04
N GLN A 175 -4.92 8.20 13.36
CA GLN A 175 -5.97 8.99 14.00
C GLN A 175 -6.91 8.16 14.88
N CYS A 176 -7.06 6.88 14.57
CA CYS A 176 -7.96 5.97 15.24
C CYS A 176 -7.28 5.05 16.26
N ALA A 177 -5.96 5.06 16.38
CA ALA A 177 -5.20 4.17 17.26
C ALA A 177 -5.68 4.21 18.73
N ALA A 178 -6.03 5.40 19.24
CA ALA A 178 -6.53 5.58 20.60
C ALA A 178 -8.07 5.76 20.70
N LYS A 179 -8.80 5.66 19.57
CA LYS A 179 -10.25 5.88 19.55
C LYS A 179 -11.01 4.56 19.67
N PRO A 180 -12.13 4.53 20.42
CA PRO A 180 -13.00 3.37 20.46
C PRO A 180 -13.44 2.93 19.06
N GLY A 181 -13.54 1.63 18.85
CA GLY A 181 -13.98 1.05 17.58
C GLY A 181 -13.72 -0.45 17.54
N PRO A 182 -14.15 -1.12 16.45
CA PRO A 182 -13.90 -2.54 16.29
C PRO A 182 -12.40 -2.81 16.20
N SER A 183 -11.97 -3.98 16.69
CA SER A 183 -10.65 -4.52 16.40
C SER A 183 -10.57 -4.97 14.92
N LEU A 184 -9.34 -5.20 14.44
CA LEU A 184 -9.13 -5.76 13.10
C LEU A 184 -9.88 -7.08 12.93
N ASP A 185 -9.74 -8.01 13.88
CA ASP A 185 -10.39 -9.32 13.83
C ASP A 185 -11.91 -9.21 13.79
N GLN A 186 -12.50 -8.33 14.62
CA GLN A 186 -13.94 -8.08 14.61
C GLN A 186 -14.42 -7.54 13.25
N MET A 187 -13.66 -6.66 12.62
CA MET A 187 -14.02 -6.14 11.29
C MET A 187 -13.87 -7.20 10.22
N VAL A 188 -12.81 -8.01 10.27
CA VAL A 188 -12.60 -9.12 9.32
C VAL A 188 -13.68 -10.18 9.48
N ASP A 189 -14.06 -10.53 10.72
CA ASP A 189 -15.18 -11.45 10.99
C ASP A 189 -16.50 -10.92 10.43
N PHE A 190 -16.77 -9.62 10.61
CA PHE A 190 -17.95 -8.96 10.04
C PHE A 190 -17.98 -9.04 8.51
N VAL A 191 -16.85 -8.76 7.86
CA VAL A 191 -16.72 -8.84 6.39
C VAL A 191 -16.98 -10.27 5.90
N LEU A 192 -16.36 -11.26 6.53
CA LEU A 192 -16.55 -12.67 6.16
C LEU A 192 -18.00 -13.12 6.37
N ALA A 193 -18.62 -12.74 7.48
CA ALA A 193 -20.04 -13.03 7.75
C ALA A 193 -20.96 -12.37 6.71
N ALA A 194 -20.66 -11.14 6.28
CA ALA A 194 -21.45 -10.44 5.25
C ALA A 194 -21.37 -11.11 3.87
N LEU A 195 -20.25 -11.75 3.55
CA LEU A 195 -20.03 -12.48 2.30
C LEU A 195 -20.53 -13.92 2.35
N SER A 196 -20.76 -14.47 3.54
CA SER A 196 -21.20 -15.87 3.71
C SER A 196 -22.62 -16.09 3.17
N PRO A 197 -22.92 -17.27 2.59
CA PRO A 197 -24.27 -17.62 2.18
C PRO A 197 -25.25 -17.51 3.36
N ARG A 198 -26.35 -16.79 3.18
CA ARG A 198 -27.41 -16.78 4.19
C ARG A 198 -28.08 -18.16 4.23
N LEU A 199 -28.10 -18.78 5.39
CA LEU A 199 -28.93 -19.96 5.58
C LEU A 199 -30.39 -19.60 5.26
N PRO A 200 -31.13 -20.45 4.51
CA PRO A 200 -32.55 -20.21 4.28
C PRO A 200 -33.24 -20.06 5.64
N ALA A 201 -34.05 -19.02 5.78
CA ALA A 201 -34.90 -18.87 6.96
C ALA A 201 -35.74 -20.15 7.13
N ARG A 202 -35.64 -20.80 8.31
CA ARG A 202 -36.48 -21.96 8.67
C ARG A 202 -37.91 -21.51 8.90
#